data_01b0d13b7caa1dc8b1eadfd862278175
#
_entry.id   01b0d13b7caa1dc8b1eadfd862278175
#
_cell.length_a   1.000
_cell.length_b   1.000
_cell.length_c   1.000
_cell.angle_alpha   90.00
_cell.angle_beta   90.00
_cell.angle_gamma   90.00
#
_symmetry.space_group_name_H-M   'P 1'
#
loop_
_entity.id
_entity.type
_entity.pdbx_description
1 polymer ?
#
loop_
_entity_poly.entity_id
_entity_poly.type
_entity_poly.pdbx_seq_one_letter_code
_entity_poly.pdbx_strand_id
1 'polypeptide(L)'
;MLNLSPLFFTTVDDESCIHDELDLTPEQRTKIASARTDVRSCLRTGIPRVMRAGGYTEDVPQPRFFTQGSWAYKTLNSPAQRPQQADVDDGCYLPMSFVSQTQRPSTAATVFFTAAEEALRPLVEEKGWKLVTDKPTCIRIVIAAYA
;
A
#
# COMPACT_ATOMS: atom_id res chain seq x y z
N MET A 1 -42.59 -15.91 1.75
CA MET A 1 -41.17 -15.90 1.43
C MET A 1 -40.47 -15.00 2.45
N LEU A 2 -39.48 -15.48 3.18
CA LEU A 2 -38.78 -14.71 4.19
C LEU A 2 -37.91 -13.63 3.49
N ASN A 3 -38.05 -12.37 3.88
CA ASN A 3 -37.17 -11.31 3.38
C ASN A 3 -35.89 -11.27 4.21
N LEU A 4 -34.76 -11.67 3.62
CA LEU A 4 -33.44 -11.69 4.28
C LEU A 4 -32.59 -10.45 3.97
N SER A 5 -33.09 -9.50 3.16
CA SER A 5 -32.35 -8.29 2.80
C SER A 5 -31.83 -7.50 4.02
N PRO A 6 -32.59 -7.34 5.12
CA PRO A 6 -32.11 -6.63 6.30
C PRO A 6 -30.90 -7.28 6.99
N LEU A 7 -30.67 -8.59 6.81
CA LEU A 7 -29.47 -9.25 7.34
C LEU A 7 -28.18 -8.77 6.64
N PHE A 8 -28.28 -8.34 5.39
CA PHE A 8 -27.14 -7.89 4.61
C PHE A 8 -26.97 -6.37 4.68
N PHE A 9 -28.08 -5.64 4.65
CA PHE A 9 -28.09 -4.18 4.65
C PHE A 9 -29.38 -3.67 5.29
N THR A 10 -29.25 -2.70 6.21
CA THR A 10 -30.37 -1.96 6.80
C THR A 10 -30.09 -0.47 6.76
N THR A 11 -31.16 0.34 6.73
CA THR A 11 -31.11 1.80 6.91
C THR A 11 -31.62 2.22 8.28
N VAL A 12 -31.90 1.25 9.16
CA VAL A 12 -32.38 1.50 10.51
C VAL A 12 -31.18 1.59 11.43
N ASP A 13 -30.96 2.75 12.07
CA ASP A 13 -29.74 3.10 12.80
C ASP A 13 -29.41 2.15 13.97
N ASP A 14 -30.42 1.52 14.57
CA ASP A 14 -30.25 0.61 15.72
C ASP A 14 -30.16 -0.87 15.34
N GLU A 15 -30.18 -1.21 14.06
CA GLU A 15 -30.08 -2.58 13.58
C GLU A 15 -28.73 -2.85 12.93
N SER A 16 -27.94 -3.77 13.49
CA SER A 16 -26.69 -4.23 12.85
C SER A 16 -26.96 -5.15 11.68
N CYS A 17 -26.20 -5.03 10.62
CA CYS A 17 -26.23 -5.92 9.47
C CYS A 17 -24.82 -6.44 9.13
N ILE A 18 -24.75 -7.47 8.29
CA ILE A 18 -23.46 -8.08 7.89
C ILE A 18 -22.54 -7.04 7.23
N HIS A 19 -23.11 -6.10 6.46
CA HIS A 19 -22.31 -5.06 5.81
C HIS A 19 -21.58 -4.18 6.84
N ASP A 20 -22.25 -3.78 7.91
CA ASP A 20 -21.65 -2.92 8.95
C ASP A 20 -20.56 -3.66 9.73
N GLU A 21 -20.77 -4.96 10.00
CA GLU A 21 -19.78 -5.81 10.67
C GLU A 21 -18.52 -6.07 9.81
N LEU A 22 -18.67 -6.07 8.50
CA LEU A 22 -17.56 -6.24 7.56
C LEU A 22 -16.83 -4.93 7.27
N ASP A 23 -17.45 -3.79 7.49
CA ASP A 23 -16.83 -2.52 7.13
C ASP A 23 -15.68 -2.14 8.09
N LEU A 24 -14.72 -1.39 7.55
CA LEU A 24 -13.64 -0.83 8.37
C LEU A 24 -14.18 0.30 9.23
N THR A 25 -13.82 0.33 10.50
CA THR A 25 -14.15 1.45 11.37
C THR A 25 -13.52 2.76 10.86
N PRO A 26 -14.08 3.91 11.18
CA PRO A 26 -13.49 5.22 10.83
C PRO A 26 -12.05 5.37 11.32
N GLU A 27 -11.73 4.81 12.49
CA GLU A 27 -10.38 4.82 13.03
C GLU A 27 -9.42 3.97 12.20
N GLN A 28 -9.83 2.77 11.81
CA GLN A 28 -9.04 1.90 10.92
C GLN A 28 -8.78 2.57 9.56
N ARG A 29 -9.82 3.17 8.97
CA ARG A 29 -9.69 3.94 7.71
C ARG A 29 -8.70 5.08 7.83
N THR A 30 -8.75 5.84 8.92
CA THR A 30 -7.83 6.95 9.19
C THR A 30 -6.39 6.47 9.31
N LYS A 31 -6.15 5.40 10.07
CA LYS A 31 -4.81 4.82 10.24
C LYS A 31 -4.24 4.31 8.93
N ILE A 32 -5.03 3.61 8.13
CA ILE A 32 -4.64 3.14 6.79
C ILE A 32 -4.27 4.33 5.89
N ALA A 33 -5.11 5.36 5.85
CA ALA A 33 -4.87 6.55 5.04
C ALA A 33 -3.58 7.29 5.45
N SER A 34 -3.33 7.40 6.77
CA SER A 34 -2.11 7.99 7.31
C SER A 34 -0.87 7.17 6.92
N ALA A 35 -0.89 5.88 7.17
CA ALA A 35 0.22 4.99 6.83
C ALA A 35 0.56 5.05 5.32
N ARG A 36 -0.45 5.05 4.46
CA ARG A 36 -0.27 5.20 3.02
C ARG A 36 0.36 6.56 2.66
N THR A 37 -0.04 7.62 3.34
CA THR A 37 0.54 8.95 3.14
C THR A 37 2.01 8.98 3.53
N ASP A 38 2.38 8.40 4.66
CA ASP A 38 3.75 8.31 5.15
C ASP A 38 4.63 7.52 4.15
N VAL A 39 4.15 6.36 3.69
CA VAL A 39 4.85 5.53 2.71
C VAL A 39 5.07 6.29 1.39
N ARG A 40 4.03 6.91 0.85
CA ARG A 40 4.14 7.70 -0.40
C ARG A 40 5.10 8.86 -0.27
N SER A 41 5.08 9.57 0.85
CA SER A 41 6.00 10.70 1.11
C SER A 41 7.44 10.23 1.21
N CYS A 42 7.66 9.13 1.91
CA CYS A 42 8.97 8.49 2.02
C CYS A 42 9.51 8.06 0.65
N LEU A 43 8.71 7.41 -0.18
CA LEU A 43 9.12 6.95 -1.50
C LEU A 43 9.38 8.11 -2.48
N ARG A 44 8.60 9.21 -2.43
CA ARG A 44 8.81 10.38 -3.30
C ARG A 44 10.20 10.99 -3.17
N THR A 45 10.69 11.07 -1.94
CA THR A 45 12.00 11.66 -1.65
C THR A 45 13.10 10.61 -1.62
N GLY A 46 12.78 9.43 -1.13
CA GLY A 46 13.74 8.34 -0.90
C GLY A 46 14.24 7.70 -2.18
N ILE A 47 13.35 7.35 -3.11
CA ILE A 47 13.76 6.70 -4.37
C ILE A 47 14.76 7.56 -5.15
N PRO A 48 14.49 8.84 -5.46
CA PRO A 48 15.48 9.66 -6.16
C PRO A 48 16.80 9.81 -5.40
N ARG A 49 16.75 9.90 -4.06
CA ARG A 49 17.94 9.99 -3.22
C ARG A 49 18.82 8.75 -3.33
N VAL A 50 18.22 7.57 -3.16
CA VAL A 50 18.93 6.28 -3.21
C VAL A 50 19.51 6.04 -4.61
N MET A 51 18.75 6.32 -5.65
CA MET A 51 19.23 6.16 -7.03
C MET A 51 20.42 7.05 -7.34
N ARG A 52 20.40 8.33 -6.90
CA ARG A 52 21.55 9.24 -7.07
C ARG A 52 22.78 8.74 -6.28
N ALA A 53 22.58 8.26 -5.06
CA ALA A 53 23.66 7.67 -4.25
C ALA A 53 24.25 6.42 -4.91
N GLY A 54 23.45 5.66 -5.64
CA GLY A 54 23.86 4.50 -6.44
C GLY A 54 24.53 4.85 -7.77
N GLY A 55 24.78 6.14 -8.06
CA GLY A 55 25.49 6.59 -9.25
C GLY A 55 24.59 6.91 -10.44
N TYR A 56 23.28 7.00 -10.26
CA TYR A 56 22.38 7.46 -11.33
C TYR A 56 22.54 8.98 -11.49
N THR A 57 23.09 9.39 -12.63
CA THR A 57 23.49 10.79 -12.89
C THR A 57 22.43 11.61 -13.61
N GLU A 58 21.44 10.96 -14.20
CA GLU A 58 20.36 11.63 -14.89
C GLU A 58 19.29 12.14 -13.91
N ASP A 59 18.39 12.98 -14.40
CA ASP A 59 17.28 13.50 -13.60
C ASP A 59 16.33 12.34 -13.24
N VAL A 60 16.38 11.91 -11.99
CA VAL A 60 15.52 10.83 -11.50
C VAL A 60 14.12 11.40 -11.30
N PRO A 61 13.15 10.96 -12.08
CA PRO A 61 11.78 11.45 -11.96
C PRO A 61 11.16 11.01 -10.63
N GLN A 62 10.33 11.89 -10.07
CA GLN A 62 9.57 11.50 -8.89
C GLN A 62 8.53 10.43 -9.22
N PRO A 63 8.36 9.43 -8.36
CA PRO A 63 7.35 8.40 -8.56
C PRO A 63 5.93 8.97 -8.47
N ARG A 64 5.03 8.42 -9.28
CA ARG A 64 3.59 8.65 -9.21
C ARG A 64 2.92 7.50 -8.49
N PHE A 65 1.80 7.78 -7.82
CA PHE A 65 1.10 6.78 -7.04
C PHE A 65 -0.37 6.67 -7.49
N PHE A 66 -0.83 5.45 -7.61
CA PHE A 66 -2.23 5.15 -7.91
C PHE A 66 -2.72 4.07 -6.94
N THR A 67 -3.77 4.37 -6.20
CA THR A 67 -4.41 3.39 -5.33
C THR A 67 -5.10 2.34 -6.17
N GLN A 68 -4.96 1.09 -5.81
CA GLN A 68 -5.52 -0.06 -6.50
C GLN A 68 -6.31 -0.96 -5.55
N GLY A 69 -6.85 -2.05 -6.07
CA GLY A 69 -7.50 -3.09 -5.30
C GLY A 69 -8.71 -2.65 -4.50
N SER A 70 -8.98 -3.37 -3.43
CA SER A 70 -10.19 -3.23 -2.61
C SER A 70 -10.37 -1.85 -1.99
N TRP A 71 -9.29 -1.18 -1.60
CA TRP A 71 -9.36 0.19 -1.10
C TRP A 71 -9.85 1.18 -2.15
N ALA A 72 -9.36 1.07 -3.41
CA ALA A 72 -9.78 1.95 -4.50
C ALA A 72 -11.24 1.76 -4.87
N TYR A 73 -11.70 0.50 -4.85
CA TYR A 73 -13.08 0.14 -5.18
C TYR A 73 -14.05 0.24 -4.01
N LYS A 74 -13.58 0.64 -2.82
CA LYS A 74 -14.37 0.72 -1.58
C LYS A 74 -14.97 -0.64 -1.16
N THR A 75 -14.24 -1.71 -1.43
CA THR A 75 -14.61 -3.09 -1.08
C THR A 75 -13.65 -3.71 -0.06
N LEU A 76 -12.80 -2.89 0.58
CA LEU A 76 -11.92 -3.36 1.64
C LEU A 76 -12.73 -3.61 2.91
N ASN A 77 -12.71 -4.85 3.36
CA ASN A 77 -13.42 -5.31 4.53
C ASN A 77 -12.48 -5.50 5.73
N SER A 78 -13.06 -5.43 6.92
CA SER A 78 -12.39 -5.87 8.13
C SER A 78 -12.06 -7.37 8.05
N PRO A 79 -10.90 -7.80 8.58
CA PRO A 79 -10.58 -9.23 8.64
C PRO A 79 -11.62 -9.98 9.47
N ALA A 80 -12.18 -11.07 8.91
CA ALA A 80 -13.20 -11.85 9.59
C ALA A 80 -12.66 -12.61 10.80
N GLN A 81 -11.38 -12.98 10.79
CA GLN A 81 -10.73 -13.71 11.89
C GLN A 81 -9.21 -13.52 11.88
N ARG A 82 -8.57 -13.66 13.05
CA ARG A 82 -7.10 -13.71 13.15
C ARG A 82 -6.56 -15.00 12.52
N PRO A 83 -5.42 -14.98 11.84
CA PRO A 83 -4.47 -13.88 11.62
C PRO A 83 -4.69 -13.07 10.32
N GLN A 84 -5.88 -13.05 9.76
CA GLN A 84 -6.19 -12.30 8.56
C GLN A 84 -5.88 -10.81 8.74
N GLN A 85 -5.49 -10.14 7.65
CA GLN A 85 -5.18 -8.72 7.62
C GLN A 85 -5.92 -8.06 6.46
N ALA A 86 -6.24 -6.78 6.62
CA ALA A 86 -6.73 -5.96 5.53
C ALA A 86 -5.54 -5.54 4.67
N ASP A 87 -5.57 -5.87 3.38
CA ASP A 87 -4.51 -5.50 2.43
C ASP A 87 -4.91 -4.24 1.64
N VAL A 88 -3.99 -3.30 1.54
CA VAL A 88 -4.15 -2.09 0.72
C VAL A 88 -3.10 -2.09 -0.39
N ASP A 89 -3.57 -2.20 -1.62
CA ASP A 89 -2.73 -2.14 -2.79
C ASP A 89 -2.46 -0.70 -3.22
N ASP A 90 -1.20 -0.33 -3.32
CA ASP A 90 -0.77 1.00 -3.75
C ASP A 90 0.31 0.89 -4.82
N GLY A 91 -0.02 1.30 -6.04
CA GLY A 91 0.92 1.28 -7.16
C GLY A 91 1.88 2.46 -7.09
N CYS A 92 3.18 2.18 -7.20
CA CYS A 92 4.25 3.16 -7.31
C CYS A 92 4.89 3.07 -8.70
N TYR A 93 4.90 4.14 -9.47
CA TYR A 93 5.25 4.13 -10.88
C TYR A 93 6.32 5.17 -11.18
N LEU A 94 7.33 4.78 -11.97
CA LEU A 94 8.23 5.70 -12.65
C LEU A 94 7.79 5.90 -14.10
N PRO A 95 8.11 7.06 -14.72
CA PRO A 95 7.82 7.28 -16.14
C PRO A 95 8.51 6.26 -17.03
N MET A 96 7.93 6.01 -18.21
CA MET A 96 8.49 5.08 -19.18
C MET A 96 9.90 5.49 -19.65
N SER A 97 10.22 6.79 -19.62
CA SER A 97 11.57 7.29 -19.91
C SER A 97 12.66 6.66 -19.06
N PHE A 98 12.35 6.30 -17.80
CA PHE A 98 13.27 5.58 -16.93
C PHE A 98 13.59 4.17 -17.46
N VAL A 99 12.60 3.47 -18.02
CA VAL A 99 12.78 2.12 -18.58
C VAL A 99 13.48 2.17 -19.93
N SER A 100 13.20 3.18 -20.75
CA SER A 100 13.77 3.32 -22.10
C SER A 100 15.26 3.65 -22.09
N GLN A 101 15.77 4.21 -21.01
CA GLN A 101 17.20 4.47 -20.81
C GLN A 101 18.00 3.21 -20.42
N THR A 102 17.32 2.16 -20.02
CA THR A 102 17.95 0.87 -19.70
C THR A 102 17.76 -0.10 -20.87
N GLN A 103 18.81 -0.76 -21.29
CA GLN A 103 18.76 -1.75 -22.38
C GLN A 103 17.94 -3.00 -22.02
N ARG A 104 17.60 -3.18 -20.74
CA ARG A 104 16.85 -4.34 -20.21
C ARG A 104 15.82 -3.91 -19.19
N PRO A 105 14.52 -4.06 -19.46
CA PRO A 105 13.44 -3.73 -18.51
C PRO A 105 13.56 -4.44 -17.16
N SER A 106 14.06 -5.69 -17.14
CA SER A 106 14.28 -6.43 -15.90
C SER A 106 15.32 -5.78 -14.98
N THR A 107 16.36 -5.19 -15.54
CA THR A 107 17.38 -4.45 -14.78
C THR A 107 16.78 -3.19 -14.18
N ALA A 108 15.96 -2.45 -14.94
CA ALA A 108 15.26 -1.28 -14.45
C ALA A 108 14.32 -1.63 -13.27
N ALA A 109 13.59 -2.72 -13.37
CA ALA A 109 12.72 -3.18 -12.30
C ALA A 109 13.51 -3.50 -11.03
N THR A 110 14.62 -4.25 -11.14
CA THR A 110 15.47 -4.59 -10.00
C THR A 110 16.01 -3.33 -9.31
N VAL A 111 16.55 -2.39 -10.07
CA VAL A 111 17.07 -1.11 -9.53
C VAL A 111 15.96 -0.35 -8.81
N PHE A 112 14.77 -0.29 -9.40
CA PHE A 112 13.63 0.38 -8.80
C PHE A 112 13.17 -0.27 -7.48
N PHE A 113 13.04 -1.60 -7.44
CA PHE A 113 12.67 -2.32 -6.22
C PHE A 113 13.71 -2.13 -5.12
N THR A 114 15.01 -2.26 -5.44
CA THR A 114 16.09 -2.02 -4.47
C THR A 114 16.04 -0.59 -3.91
N ALA A 115 15.85 0.41 -4.78
CA ALA A 115 15.74 1.80 -4.34
C ALA A 115 14.51 2.06 -3.46
N ALA A 116 13.38 1.41 -3.76
CA ALA A 116 12.18 1.51 -2.95
C ALA A 116 12.36 0.84 -1.58
N GLU A 117 12.97 -0.34 -1.52
CA GLU A 117 13.27 -1.03 -0.27
C GLU A 117 14.20 -0.22 0.63
N GLU A 118 15.31 0.28 0.09
CA GLU A 118 16.25 1.11 0.84
C GLU A 118 15.63 2.42 1.31
N ALA A 119 14.76 3.02 0.49
CA ALA A 119 14.04 4.23 0.87
C ALA A 119 13.07 3.99 2.03
N LEU A 120 12.44 2.81 2.09
CA LEU A 120 11.43 2.47 3.11
C LEU A 120 12.04 2.03 4.45
N ARG A 121 13.27 1.51 4.48
CA ARG A 121 13.89 0.98 5.72
C ARG A 121 13.84 1.96 6.90
N PRO A 122 14.24 3.24 6.77
CA PRO A 122 14.21 4.17 7.91
C PRO A 122 12.79 4.42 8.43
N LEU A 123 11.80 4.53 7.54
CA LEU A 123 10.41 4.73 7.92
C LEU A 123 9.87 3.50 8.68
N VAL A 124 10.15 2.32 8.18
CA VAL A 124 9.69 1.05 8.77
C VAL A 124 10.30 0.87 10.17
N GLU A 125 11.57 1.19 10.34
CA GLU A 125 12.26 1.17 11.64
C GLU A 125 11.68 2.20 12.61
N GLU A 126 11.49 3.45 12.18
CA GLU A 126 10.90 4.53 12.99
C GLU A 126 9.49 4.18 13.50
N LYS A 127 8.67 3.58 12.62
CA LYS A 127 7.28 3.24 12.93
C LYS A 127 7.11 1.88 13.62
N GLY A 128 8.18 1.10 13.78
CA GLY A 128 8.10 -0.28 14.29
C GLY A 128 7.32 -1.23 13.37
N TRP A 129 7.29 -0.93 12.07
CA TRP A 129 6.65 -1.77 11.06
C TRP A 129 7.60 -2.86 10.57
N LYS A 130 7.09 -3.82 9.79
CA LYS A 130 7.92 -4.87 9.18
C LYS A 130 7.90 -4.76 7.67
N LEU A 131 9.09 -4.69 7.06
CA LEU A 131 9.26 -4.78 5.61
C LEU A 131 9.42 -6.23 5.20
N VAL A 132 8.64 -6.67 4.20
CA VAL A 132 8.69 -8.04 3.64
C VAL A 132 8.92 -7.92 2.14
N THR A 133 10.01 -8.53 1.67
CA THR A 133 10.53 -8.42 0.29
C THR A 133 10.77 -9.80 -0.35
N ASP A 134 10.01 -10.79 0.11
CA ASP A 134 10.12 -12.18 -0.35
C ASP A 134 9.52 -12.43 -1.76
N LYS A 135 8.77 -11.45 -2.28
CA LYS A 135 8.16 -11.54 -3.61
C LYS A 135 8.84 -10.59 -4.61
N PRO A 136 9.17 -11.06 -5.82
CA PRO A 136 9.83 -10.22 -6.82
C PRO A 136 8.91 -9.15 -7.45
N THR A 137 7.62 -9.18 -7.16
CA THR A 137 6.61 -8.32 -7.81
C THR A 137 6.00 -7.28 -6.89
N CYS A 138 6.27 -7.35 -5.58
CA CYS A 138 5.74 -6.38 -4.62
C CYS A 138 6.62 -6.29 -3.36
N ILE A 139 6.59 -5.13 -2.73
CA ILE A 139 7.10 -4.90 -1.38
C ILE A 139 5.89 -4.82 -0.46
N ARG A 140 5.90 -5.58 0.64
CA ARG A 140 4.83 -5.53 1.63
C ARG A 140 5.33 -4.85 2.91
N ILE A 141 4.53 -3.95 3.44
CA ILE A 141 4.74 -3.36 4.75
C ILE A 141 3.66 -3.91 5.69
N VAL A 142 4.07 -4.62 6.72
CA VAL A 142 3.17 -5.13 7.75
C VAL A 142 3.14 -4.15 8.91
N ILE A 143 1.95 -3.60 9.17
CA ILE A 143 1.71 -2.63 10.23
C ILE A 143 1.10 -3.41 11.40
N ALA A 144 1.91 -3.69 12.42
CA ALA A 144 1.55 -4.54 13.56
C ALA A 144 0.59 -3.86 14.58
N ALA A 145 -0.29 -3.00 14.14
CA ALA A 145 -1.14 -2.20 15.03
C ALA A 145 -2.47 -2.87 15.46
N TYR A 146 -2.65 -4.16 15.16
CA TYR A 146 -3.91 -4.88 15.46
C TYR A 146 -3.65 -6.30 15.96
N ALA A 147 -2.71 -6.44 16.90
CA ALA A 147 -2.59 -7.65 17.69
C ALA A 147 -3.54 -7.57 18.90
#